data_591f4aef00e1cfa8dec6ab2031fcfcf9
#
_entry.id   591f4aef00e1cfa8dec6ab2031fcfcf9
#
_cell.length_a   1.000
_cell.length_b   1.000
_cell.length_c   1.000
_cell.angle_alpha   90.00
_cell.angle_beta   90.00
_cell.angle_gamma   90.00
#
_symmetry.space_group_name_H-M   'P 1'
#
loop_
_entity.id
_entity.type
_entity.pdbx_description
1 polymer ?
#
loop_
_entity_poly.entity_id
_entity_poly.type
_entity_poly.pdbx_seq_one_letter_code
_entity_poly.pdbx_strand_id
1 'polypeptide(L)'
;MSEIRVDTISEKTSGSGTTVSNLKNPNTLGRNLVINGDMNISQRGTSASSVTASQYLCDRWEYETIGEETVTISQVADAPDNSGLNKSFKVEVTTADSDVIASDYAVIKQVIEAQNLQHLEYGTSDAKKITISFNVKSSVTGTYAVGLEHGETTSYQGQTYTISSANTWESKTLTFVGNTATAINNDNGGGLHVNFFLTAGTSYTTGSNGAWGAATNWAANHAANIIGTVNSTFFITGVQVEVGETATDFEHLPHDVQLQRCQRYFTKFGGDDAFSPFGSGMWKTGTVASLILTFPTKMNHEPTMTIANATATHLRQAGTAPNTSAIALDVSSTLACMYNATVSSGGSAGEGTVHFGDSTTNCTFSFDSEL
;
A
#
# COMPACT_ATOMS: atom_id res chain seq x y z
N MET A 1 -1.73 38.38 10.72
CA MET A 1 -0.70 37.57 11.36
C MET A 1 0.59 38.36 11.41
N SER A 2 1.30 38.39 12.54
CA SER A 2 2.61 39.04 12.65
C SER A 2 3.67 38.04 12.20
N GLU A 3 4.48 38.42 11.23
CA GLU A 3 5.62 37.63 10.74
C GLU A 3 6.91 38.20 11.37
N ILE A 4 7.75 37.34 11.92
CA ILE A 4 9.12 37.71 12.38
C ILE A 4 10.09 37.06 11.41
N ARG A 5 10.84 37.86 10.66
CA ARG A 5 11.93 37.40 9.79
C ARG A 5 13.24 37.57 10.50
N VAL A 6 14.04 36.51 10.61
CA VAL A 6 15.38 36.54 11.20
C VAL A 6 16.35 35.79 10.29
N ASP A 7 17.52 36.32 10.08
CA ASP A 7 18.57 35.69 9.29
C ASP A 7 19.37 34.67 10.11
N THR A 8 19.36 34.82 11.44
CA THR A 8 20.11 33.95 12.36
C THR A 8 19.38 33.82 13.69
N ILE A 9 19.29 32.62 14.21
CA ILE A 9 18.83 32.33 15.57
C ILE A 9 20.05 31.84 16.36
N SER A 10 20.43 32.57 17.41
CA SER A 10 21.55 32.21 18.28
C SER A 10 21.07 31.97 19.70
N GLU A 11 21.73 31.03 20.39
CA GLU A 11 21.47 30.87 21.83
C GLU A 11 21.89 32.11 22.64
N LYS A 12 21.04 32.48 23.61
CA LYS A 12 21.32 33.62 24.50
C LYS A 12 22.38 33.27 25.55
N THR A 13 22.45 32.02 25.97
CA THR A 13 23.39 31.49 26.95
C THR A 13 24.11 30.32 26.33
N SER A 14 25.42 30.39 26.23
CA SER A 14 26.28 29.36 25.63
C SER A 14 26.04 28.00 26.30
N GLY A 15 25.79 26.95 25.49
CA GLY A 15 25.56 25.58 25.95
C GLY A 15 24.12 25.24 26.34
N SER A 16 23.18 26.22 26.26
CA SER A 16 21.76 25.94 26.56
C SER A 16 20.95 25.46 25.38
N GLY A 17 21.48 25.64 24.15
CA GLY A 17 20.78 25.33 22.91
C GLY A 17 19.60 26.25 22.60
N THR A 18 19.25 26.39 21.36
CA THR A 18 18.05 27.09 20.93
C THR A 18 16.97 26.06 20.58
N THR A 19 15.92 26.01 21.36
CA THR A 19 14.75 25.15 21.05
C THR A 19 13.80 25.94 20.16
N VAL A 20 13.60 25.48 18.93
CA VAL A 20 12.58 25.99 18.04
C VAL A 20 11.44 24.97 18.03
N SER A 21 10.39 25.24 18.79
CA SER A 21 9.18 24.42 18.79
C SER A 21 8.44 24.64 17.46
N ASN A 22 7.98 23.57 16.85
CA ASN A 22 7.22 23.58 15.58
C ASN A 22 8.00 24.10 14.36
N LEU A 23 9.32 23.87 14.29
CA LEU A 23 10.06 24.07 13.05
C LEU A 23 9.52 23.06 12.03
N LYS A 24 8.68 23.54 11.11
CA LYS A 24 8.32 22.75 9.92
C LYS A 24 9.57 22.69 9.04
N ASN A 25 10.26 21.55 9.05
CA ASN A 25 11.31 21.29 8.07
C ASN A 25 10.68 20.53 6.88
N PRO A 26 10.31 21.22 5.80
CA PRO A 26 9.65 20.59 4.65
C PRO A 26 10.59 19.66 3.87
N ASN A 27 11.88 19.63 4.18
CA ASN A 27 12.90 18.94 3.39
C ASN A 27 13.46 17.66 4.05
N THR A 28 12.86 17.15 5.12
CA THR A 28 13.23 15.82 5.64
C THR A 28 12.51 14.74 4.84
N LEU A 29 13.26 14.08 3.95
CA LEU A 29 12.76 12.91 3.22
C LEU A 29 12.57 11.71 4.16
N GLY A 30 11.52 10.93 3.91
CA GLY A 30 11.25 9.70 4.66
C GLY A 30 10.47 9.90 5.96
N ARG A 31 9.83 11.06 6.16
CA ARG A 31 8.97 11.28 7.32
C ARG A 31 7.62 10.58 7.20
N ASN A 32 7.13 10.38 5.97
CA ASN A 32 5.92 9.61 5.75
C ASN A 32 6.21 8.11 5.91
N LEU A 33 5.61 7.51 6.93
CA LEU A 33 5.77 6.09 7.25
C LEU A 33 5.01 5.19 6.26
N VAL A 34 3.91 5.68 5.65
CA VAL A 34 3.21 4.94 4.60
C VAL A 34 3.87 5.16 3.24
N ILE A 35 3.68 4.18 2.36
CA ILE A 35 4.20 4.19 1.00
C ILE A 35 3.04 4.48 0.05
N ASN A 36 3.28 5.27 -1.01
CA ASN A 36 2.28 5.57 -2.03
C ASN A 36 1.02 6.25 -1.44
N GLY A 37 1.22 7.19 -0.50
CA GLY A 37 0.11 7.90 0.15
C GLY A 37 -0.66 8.82 -0.79
N ASP A 38 -0.11 9.20 -1.93
CA ASP A 38 -0.72 9.97 -3.02
C ASP A 38 -1.43 9.09 -4.07
N MET A 39 -1.44 7.76 -3.88
CA MET A 39 -2.11 6.78 -4.73
C MET A 39 -1.61 6.77 -6.20
N ASN A 40 -0.38 7.23 -6.46
CA ASN A 40 0.15 7.39 -7.81
C ASN A 40 0.61 6.09 -8.46
N ILE A 41 1.07 5.12 -7.68
CA ILE A 41 1.58 3.83 -8.17
C ILE A 41 0.48 2.77 -8.12
N SER A 42 0.24 2.09 -9.22
CA SER A 42 -0.76 1.01 -9.35
C SER A 42 -0.31 -0.01 -10.39
N GLN A 43 0.68 -0.82 -10.05
CA GLN A 43 1.26 -1.84 -10.95
C GLN A 43 0.28 -2.98 -11.27
N ARG A 44 -0.69 -3.23 -10.37
CA ARG A 44 -1.75 -4.24 -10.53
C ARG A 44 -2.83 -3.85 -11.54
N GLY A 45 -2.83 -2.59 -11.99
CA GLY A 45 -3.85 -2.01 -12.85
C GLY A 45 -4.61 -0.90 -12.14
N THR A 46 -5.50 -0.21 -12.87
CA THR A 46 -6.18 0.98 -12.35
C THR A 46 -7.62 0.73 -11.90
N SER A 47 -8.13 -0.49 -12.06
CA SER A 47 -9.49 -0.84 -11.60
C SER A 47 -9.64 -2.34 -11.41
N ALA A 48 -10.44 -2.73 -10.41
CA ALA A 48 -10.94 -4.08 -10.21
C ALA A 48 -12.43 -4.00 -9.88
N SER A 49 -13.23 -4.78 -10.59
CA SER A 49 -14.69 -4.87 -10.42
C SER A 49 -15.08 -6.17 -9.74
N SER A 50 -16.30 -6.20 -9.19
CA SER A 50 -16.85 -7.38 -8.50
C SER A 50 -15.98 -7.88 -7.35
N VAL A 51 -15.40 -6.95 -6.61
CA VAL A 51 -14.57 -7.25 -5.44
C VAL A 51 -15.49 -7.58 -4.27
N THR A 52 -15.33 -8.78 -3.71
CA THR A 52 -16.10 -9.33 -2.57
C THR A 52 -15.21 -9.83 -1.44
N ALA A 53 -13.91 -9.59 -1.53
CA ALA A 53 -12.91 -10.01 -0.55
C ALA A 53 -11.73 -9.04 -0.59
N SER A 54 -10.76 -9.27 0.28
CA SER A 54 -9.53 -8.47 0.35
C SER A 54 -8.80 -8.41 -0.99
N GLN A 55 -8.48 -7.20 -1.44
CA GLN A 55 -7.79 -6.97 -2.71
C GLN A 55 -6.94 -5.70 -2.71
N TYR A 56 -5.66 -5.84 -3.10
CA TYR A 56 -4.77 -4.72 -3.40
C TYR A 56 -5.08 -4.13 -4.78
N LEU A 57 -4.96 -2.79 -4.91
CA LEU A 57 -5.06 -2.10 -6.21
C LEU A 57 -3.97 -1.04 -6.38
N CYS A 58 -4.11 0.15 -5.75
CA CYS A 58 -2.97 1.05 -5.61
C CYS A 58 -1.92 0.33 -4.77
N ASP A 59 -0.67 0.33 -5.23
CA ASP A 59 0.39 -0.42 -4.58
C ASP A 59 0.46 -0.07 -3.09
N ARG A 60 0.57 -1.09 -2.24
CA ARG A 60 0.54 -1.06 -0.78
C ARG A 60 -0.84 -0.81 -0.16
N TRP A 61 -1.86 -0.43 -0.93
CA TRP A 61 -3.19 -0.15 -0.42
C TRP A 61 -4.15 -1.27 -0.78
N GLU A 62 -4.77 -1.82 0.25
CA GLU A 62 -5.73 -2.91 0.19
C GLU A 62 -7.13 -2.43 0.56
N TYR A 63 -8.13 -2.83 -0.20
CA TYR A 63 -9.49 -2.90 0.28
C TYR A 63 -9.67 -4.23 0.98
N GLU A 64 -10.09 -4.21 2.25
CA GLU A 64 -10.37 -5.42 3.02
C GLU A 64 -11.78 -5.34 3.57
N THR A 65 -12.50 -6.45 3.51
CA THR A 65 -13.87 -6.53 3.99
C THR A 65 -14.19 -7.88 4.62
N ILE A 66 -15.07 -7.82 5.63
CA ILE A 66 -15.92 -8.92 6.10
C ILE A 66 -17.34 -8.38 6.01
N GLY A 67 -18.07 -8.76 4.98
CA GLY A 67 -19.41 -8.31 4.63
C GLY A 67 -19.89 -9.00 3.38
N GLU A 68 -21.13 -8.73 2.96
CA GLU A 68 -21.76 -9.33 1.78
C GLU A 68 -21.81 -8.36 0.58
N GLU A 69 -21.25 -7.18 0.71
CA GLU A 69 -21.20 -6.20 -0.37
C GLU A 69 -20.33 -6.65 -1.54
N THR A 70 -20.61 -6.04 -2.69
CA THR A 70 -19.71 -6.08 -3.85
C THR A 70 -19.30 -4.65 -4.20
N VAL A 71 -18.02 -4.42 -4.44
CA VAL A 71 -17.51 -3.11 -4.79
C VAL A 71 -16.70 -3.12 -6.10
N THR A 72 -16.56 -1.95 -6.70
CA THR A 72 -15.49 -1.64 -7.64
C THR A 72 -14.48 -0.77 -6.94
N ILE A 73 -13.21 -1.18 -6.94
CA ILE A 73 -12.09 -0.36 -6.48
C ILE A 73 -11.33 0.19 -7.69
N SER A 74 -10.89 1.44 -7.62
CA SER A 74 -10.20 2.08 -8.74
C SER A 74 -9.22 3.18 -8.31
N GLN A 75 -8.13 3.31 -9.06
CA GLN A 75 -7.29 4.50 -9.06
C GLN A 75 -7.90 5.49 -10.06
N VAL A 76 -8.29 6.66 -9.58
CA VAL A 76 -8.94 7.68 -10.43
C VAL A 76 -8.18 9.00 -10.41
N ALA A 77 -8.28 9.77 -11.52
CA ALA A 77 -7.70 11.10 -11.63
C ALA A 77 -8.64 12.16 -11.01
N ASP A 78 -8.86 12.04 -9.70
CA ASP A 78 -9.72 12.89 -8.89
C ASP A 78 -9.03 13.11 -7.54
N ALA A 79 -8.63 14.33 -7.25
CA ALA A 79 -7.90 14.73 -6.05
C ALA A 79 -8.27 16.17 -5.67
N PRO A 80 -7.96 16.64 -4.45
CA PRO A 80 -8.25 18.02 -4.05
C PRO A 80 -7.52 19.04 -4.93
N ASP A 81 -8.21 20.10 -5.30
CA ASP A 81 -7.64 21.21 -6.08
C ASP A 81 -6.45 21.85 -5.35
N ASN A 82 -5.44 22.26 -6.10
CA ASN A 82 -4.25 22.97 -5.60
C ASN A 82 -3.46 22.25 -4.50
N SER A 83 -3.62 20.92 -4.38
CA SER A 83 -2.93 20.09 -3.38
C SER A 83 -1.59 19.51 -3.86
N GLY A 84 -1.32 19.57 -5.16
CA GLY A 84 -0.21 18.84 -5.78
C GLY A 84 -0.48 17.33 -5.96
N LEU A 85 -1.65 16.84 -5.53
CA LEU A 85 -2.10 15.46 -5.70
C LEU A 85 -2.88 15.31 -7.01
N ASN A 86 -2.79 14.14 -7.65
CA ASN A 86 -3.41 13.90 -8.95
C ASN A 86 -4.29 12.65 -9.01
N LYS A 87 -4.15 11.76 -8.04
CA LYS A 87 -4.82 10.46 -8.00
C LYS A 87 -5.44 10.22 -6.64
N SER A 88 -6.45 9.35 -6.61
CA SER A 88 -7.04 8.82 -5.39
C SER A 88 -7.42 7.35 -5.54
N PHE A 89 -7.49 6.65 -4.42
CA PHE A 89 -8.14 5.34 -4.31
C PHE A 89 -9.63 5.57 -4.15
N LYS A 90 -10.44 5.01 -5.04
CA LYS A 90 -11.90 5.07 -5.01
C LYS A 90 -12.48 3.69 -4.71
N VAL A 91 -13.44 3.63 -3.80
CA VAL A 91 -14.35 2.49 -3.60
C VAL A 91 -15.75 2.93 -4.04
N GLU A 92 -16.42 2.08 -4.83
CA GLU A 92 -17.81 2.28 -5.27
C GLU A 92 -18.61 1.00 -5.04
N VAL A 93 -19.68 1.10 -4.30
CA VAL A 93 -20.56 -0.03 -3.97
C VAL A 93 -21.43 -0.40 -5.18
N THR A 94 -21.31 -1.59 -5.68
CA THR A 94 -22.11 -2.11 -6.80
C THR A 94 -23.24 -3.03 -6.34
N THR A 95 -23.05 -3.74 -5.21
CA THR A 95 -24.09 -4.45 -4.47
C THR A 95 -23.98 -4.07 -3.02
N ALA A 96 -25.08 -3.64 -2.42
CA ALA A 96 -25.08 -3.20 -1.02
C ALA A 96 -25.20 -4.40 -0.07
N ASP A 97 -24.49 -4.32 1.06
CA ASP A 97 -24.79 -5.10 2.24
C ASP A 97 -25.85 -4.35 3.05
N SER A 98 -27.08 -4.85 3.03
CA SER A 98 -28.21 -4.22 3.70
C SER A 98 -28.35 -4.60 5.20
N ASP A 99 -27.58 -5.57 5.67
CA ASP A 99 -27.65 -6.10 7.03
C ASP A 99 -26.25 -6.23 7.67
N VAL A 100 -25.62 -5.08 7.92
CA VAL A 100 -24.31 -5.03 8.56
C VAL A 100 -24.39 -5.60 9.98
N ILE A 101 -23.85 -6.81 10.17
CA ILE A 101 -23.83 -7.47 11.48
C ILE A 101 -22.65 -7.01 12.35
N ALA A 102 -22.62 -7.47 13.59
CA ALA A 102 -21.63 -7.01 14.58
C ALA A 102 -20.17 -7.23 14.18
N SER A 103 -19.88 -8.27 13.41
CA SER A 103 -18.53 -8.65 12.96
C SER A 103 -18.12 -8.07 11.62
N ASP A 104 -19.00 -7.38 10.90
CA ASP A 104 -18.70 -6.85 9.58
C ASP A 104 -17.88 -5.60 9.65
N TYR A 105 -16.99 -5.44 8.66
CA TYR A 105 -16.27 -4.20 8.42
C TYR A 105 -15.82 -4.11 6.97
N ALA A 106 -15.60 -2.89 6.52
CA ALA A 106 -14.93 -2.58 5.27
C ALA A 106 -13.91 -1.45 5.52
N VAL A 107 -12.68 -1.65 5.07
CA VAL A 107 -11.58 -0.71 5.25
C VAL A 107 -10.73 -0.54 3.99
N ILE A 108 -10.08 0.62 3.87
CA ILE A 108 -8.89 0.78 3.05
C ILE A 108 -7.71 0.79 4.02
N LYS A 109 -6.73 -0.11 3.82
CA LYS A 109 -5.62 -0.26 4.76
C LYS A 109 -4.25 -0.26 4.09
N GLN A 110 -3.25 0.07 4.91
CA GLN A 110 -1.86 -0.22 4.63
C GLN A 110 -1.17 -0.78 5.87
N VAL A 111 -0.37 -1.82 5.69
CA VAL A 111 0.50 -2.39 6.72
C VAL A 111 1.88 -1.77 6.61
N ILE A 112 2.41 -1.24 7.71
CA ILE A 112 3.76 -0.67 7.79
C ILE A 112 4.71 -1.71 8.36
N GLU A 113 5.81 -1.96 7.66
CA GLU A 113 6.83 -2.93 8.03
C GLU A 113 7.46 -2.59 9.40
N ALA A 114 7.56 -3.56 10.28
CA ALA A 114 7.93 -3.40 11.68
C ALA A 114 9.32 -2.77 11.89
N GLN A 115 10.32 -3.18 11.12
CA GLN A 115 11.68 -2.59 11.21
C GLN A 115 11.73 -1.09 10.89
N ASN A 116 10.72 -0.55 10.18
CA ASN A 116 10.64 0.87 9.84
C ASN A 116 10.04 1.72 10.99
N LEU A 117 9.58 1.08 12.08
CA LEU A 117 8.85 1.71 13.19
C LEU A 117 9.63 1.76 14.51
N GLN A 118 10.89 1.33 14.54
CA GLN A 118 11.67 1.21 15.78
C GLN A 118 11.84 2.54 16.52
N HIS A 119 11.88 3.65 15.78
CA HIS A 119 11.99 5.01 16.33
C HIS A 119 10.71 5.51 17.02
N LEU A 120 9.59 4.77 16.93
CA LEU A 120 8.36 5.04 17.70
C LEU A 120 8.49 4.66 19.16
N GLU A 121 9.49 3.85 19.54
CA GLU A 121 9.75 3.42 20.93
C GLU A 121 8.54 2.78 21.61
N TYR A 122 7.67 2.10 20.82
CA TYR A 122 6.50 1.41 21.37
C TYR A 122 6.92 0.33 22.36
N GLY A 123 6.10 0.07 23.37
CA GLY A 123 6.42 -0.79 24.51
C GLY A 123 7.22 -0.12 25.60
N THR A 124 7.44 1.20 25.54
CA THR A 124 8.15 1.98 26.55
C THR A 124 7.34 3.19 27.02
N SER A 125 7.74 3.81 28.13
CA SER A 125 7.14 5.08 28.60
C SER A 125 7.35 6.24 27.61
N ASP A 126 8.32 6.12 26.72
CA ASP A 126 8.70 7.16 25.74
C ASP A 126 8.05 6.96 24.36
N ALA A 127 7.09 6.02 24.27
CA ALA A 127 6.35 5.70 23.06
C ALA A 127 5.80 6.95 22.38
N LYS A 128 6.24 7.18 21.13
CA LYS A 128 5.95 8.40 20.39
C LYS A 128 4.50 8.39 19.88
N LYS A 129 3.89 9.57 19.89
CA LYS A 129 2.64 9.82 19.18
C LYS A 129 2.92 9.85 17.68
N ILE A 130 1.90 9.49 16.90
CA ILE A 130 1.90 9.68 15.45
C ILE A 130 0.71 10.55 15.05
N THR A 131 0.91 11.33 14.00
CA THR A 131 -0.15 12.12 13.38
C THR A 131 -0.42 11.58 11.98
N ILE A 132 -1.70 11.37 11.67
CA ILE A 132 -2.17 10.93 10.36
C ILE A 132 -2.93 12.09 9.73
N SER A 133 -2.46 12.56 8.58
CA SER A 133 -3.13 13.56 7.74
C SER A 133 -3.51 12.92 6.41
N PHE A 134 -4.67 13.27 5.87
CA PHE A 134 -5.19 12.72 4.62
C PHE A 134 -6.29 13.60 4.04
N ASN A 135 -6.59 13.38 2.77
CA ASN A 135 -7.74 13.98 2.10
C ASN A 135 -8.76 12.89 1.78
N VAL A 136 -10.02 13.19 2.05
CA VAL A 136 -11.14 12.25 1.88
C VAL A 136 -12.32 12.93 1.22
N LYS A 137 -13.04 12.17 0.39
CA LYS A 137 -14.33 12.55 -0.21
C LYS A 137 -15.26 11.35 -0.17
N SER A 138 -16.51 11.55 0.23
CA SER A 138 -17.51 10.49 0.26
C SER A 138 -18.88 11.01 -0.17
N SER A 139 -19.70 10.15 -0.76
CA SER A 139 -21.12 10.41 -1.01
C SER A 139 -21.97 10.37 0.26
N VAL A 140 -21.45 9.73 1.32
CA VAL A 140 -22.13 9.58 2.62
C VAL A 140 -21.45 10.48 3.64
N THR A 141 -22.20 11.40 4.24
CA THR A 141 -21.74 12.23 5.36
C THR A 141 -21.87 11.47 6.68
N GLY A 142 -21.09 11.85 7.69
CA GLY A 142 -21.19 11.23 9.02
C GLY A 142 -19.85 11.10 9.72
N THR A 143 -19.85 10.30 10.79
CA THR A 143 -18.66 10.04 11.61
C THR A 143 -17.98 8.77 11.12
N TYR A 144 -16.74 8.92 10.74
CA TYR A 144 -15.84 7.86 10.27
C TYR A 144 -14.72 7.64 11.31
N ALA A 145 -14.04 6.51 11.22
CA ALA A 145 -12.86 6.23 12.04
C ALA A 145 -11.64 5.93 11.20
N VAL A 146 -10.47 6.29 11.73
CA VAL A 146 -9.19 5.68 11.37
C VAL A 146 -8.79 4.80 12.55
N GLY A 147 -8.48 3.54 12.26
CA GLY A 147 -8.05 2.57 13.26
C GLY A 147 -6.60 2.17 13.08
N LEU A 148 -5.86 2.14 14.17
CA LEU A 148 -4.56 1.51 14.24
C LEU A 148 -4.71 0.11 14.84
N GLU A 149 -3.99 -0.85 14.27
CA GLU A 149 -3.84 -2.19 14.79
C GLU A 149 -2.36 -2.48 14.98
N HIS A 150 -1.99 -2.95 16.16
CA HIS A 150 -0.62 -3.35 16.47
C HIS A 150 -0.33 -4.73 15.85
N GLY A 151 0.66 -4.82 14.97
CA GLY A 151 0.92 -6.04 14.20
C GLY A 151 1.30 -7.28 15.02
N GLU A 152 1.84 -7.08 16.23
CA GLU A 152 2.31 -8.17 17.10
C GLU A 152 1.24 -8.65 18.09
N THR A 153 0.15 -7.91 18.27
CA THR A 153 -0.84 -8.17 19.31
C THR A 153 -2.24 -7.76 18.88
N THR A 154 -3.26 -8.26 19.58
CA THR A 154 -4.66 -7.84 19.42
C THR A 154 -4.92 -6.53 20.15
N SER A 155 -4.12 -5.50 19.88
CA SER A 155 -4.24 -4.17 20.48
C SER A 155 -4.57 -3.14 19.40
N TYR A 156 -5.62 -2.36 19.64
CA TYR A 156 -6.24 -1.48 18.67
C TYR A 156 -6.47 -0.09 19.24
N GLN A 157 -6.39 0.94 18.38
CA GLN A 157 -6.74 2.32 18.74
C GLN A 157 -7.49 2.98 17.60
N GLY A 158 -8.69 3.48 17.83
CA GLY A 158 -9.49 4.26 16.88
C GLY A 158 -9.50 5.75 17.20
N GLN A 159 -9.54 6.58 16.17
CA GLN A 159 -9.81 8.01 16.23
C GLN A 159 -10.86 8.38 15.18
N THR A 160 -11.82 9.23 15.56
CA THR A 160 -12.90 9.62 14.65
C THR A 160 -12.66 10.96 13.96
N TYR A 161 -13.23 11.10 12.77
CA TYR A 161 -13.36 12.34 12.03
C TYR A 161 -14.76 12.42 11.40
N THR A 162 -15.18 13.62 11.01
CA THR A 162 -16.49 13.84 10.39
C THR A 162 -16.31 14.26 8.95
N ILE A 163 -17.05 13.61 8.02
CA ILE A 163 -17.28 14.13 6.66
C ILE A 163 -18.56 14.93 6.71
N SER A 164 -18.44 16.23 6.49
CA SER A 164 -19.53 17.21 6.66
C SER A 164 -20.31 17.47 5.38
N SER A 165 -19.66 17.35 4.22
CA SER A 165 -20.25 17.64 2.92
C SER A 165 -20.09 16.48 1.95
N ALA A 166 -21.19 15.94 1.45
CA ALA A 166 -21.15 14.85 0.47
C ALA A 166 -20.44 15.29 -0.82
N ASN A 167 -19.68 14.37 -1.40
CA ASN A 167 -18.97 14.55 -2.67
C ASN A 167 -17.99 15.75 -2.70
N THR A 168 -17.50 16.16 -1.53
CA THR A 168 -16.57 17.28 -1.39
C THR A 168 -15.28 16.79 -0.75
N TRP A 169 -14.12 17.21 -1.28
CA TRP A 169 -12.84 16.91 -0.67
C TRP A 169 -12.67 17.67 0.65
N GLU A 170 -12.33 16.93 1.70
CA GLU A 170 -12.05 17.48 3.03
C GLU A 170 -10.70 16.94 3.52
N SER A 171 -9.84 17.85 4.04
CA SER A 171 -8.58 17.47 4.68
C SER A 171 -8.81 17.15 6.15
N LYS A 172 -8.22 16.07 6.63
CA LYS A 172 -8.34 15.58 8.00
C LYS A 172 -6.98 15.38 8.63
N THR A 173 -6.93 15.56 9.96
CA THR A 173 -5.73 15.31 10.77
C THR A 173 -6.17 14.68 12.08
N LEU A 174 -5.52 13.56 12.43
CA LEU A 174 -5.78 12.82 13.68
C LEU A 174 -4.45 12.50 14.35
N THR A 175 -4.38 12.66 15.66
CA THR A 175 -3.19 12.31 16.45
C THR A 175 -3.49 11.11 17.34
N PHE A 176 -2.63 10.10 17.28
CA PHE A 176 -2.72 8.85 18.01
C PHE A 176 -1.64 8.80 19.09
N VAL A 177 -1.99 8.31 20.28
CA VAL A 177 -1.02 8.11 21.35
C VAL A 177 -0.16 6.86 21.07
N GLY A 178 1.10 6.89 21.48
CA GLY A 178 1.99 5.72 21.38
C GLY A 178 1.49 4.56 22.23
N ASN A 179 1.76 3.34 21.80
CA ASN A 179 1.50 2.15 22.61
C ASN A 179 2.64 1.94 23.62
N THR A 180 2.38 2.17 24.90
CA THR A 180 3.39 2.00 25.96
C THR A 180 3.47 0.56 26.48
N ALA A 181 2.53 -0.31 26.08
CA ALA A 181 2.41 -1.66 26.64
C ALA A 181 3.18 -2.71 25.83
N THR A 182 3.27 -2.56 24.52
CA THR A 182 3.81 -3.59 23.63
C THR A 182 4.78 -3.00 22.63
N ALA A 183 5.97 -3.60 22.54
CA ALA A 183 7.00 -3.24 21.55
C ALA A 183 6.64 -3.78 20.17
N ILE A 184 7.10 -3.10 19.13
CA ILE A 184 7.09 -3.57 17.75
C ILE A 184 8.39 -4.32 17.49
N ASN A 185 8.32 -5.54 16.92
CA ASN A 185 9.50 -6.32 16.55
C ASN A 185 10.38 -5.59 15.52
N ASN A 186 11.68 -5.90 15.52
CA ASN A 186 12.59 -5.36 14.50
C ASN A 186 12.80 -6.39 13.38
N ASP A 187 11.76 -6.63 12.61
CA ASP A 187 11.76 -7.57 11.49
C ASP A 187 11.01 -7.02 10.28
N ASN A 188 10.83 -7.84 9.26
CA ASN A 188 10.13 -7.51 8.04
C ASN A 188 8.63 -7.87 8.06
N GLY A 189 8.07 -8.21 9.20
CA GLY A 189 6.63 -8.44 9.40
C GLY A 189 5.84 -7.13 9.49
N GLY A 190 4.53 -7.24 9.64
CA GLY A 190 3.64 -6.10 9.85
C GLY A 190 3.79 -5.53 11.27
N GLY A 191 4.20 -4.28 11.40
CA GLY A 191 4.37 -3.64 12.70
C GLY A 191 3.18 -2.79 13.14
N LEU A 192 2.57 -2.07 12.21
CA LEU A 192 1.40 -1.23 12.44
C LEU A 192 0.51 -1.23 11.20
N HIS A 193 -0.78 -1.51 11.39
CA HIS A 193 -1.79 -1.40 10.33
C HIS A 193 -2.56 -0.10 10.48
N VAL A 194 -2.71 0.63 9.40
CA VAL A 194 -3.49 1.88 9.33
C VAL A 194 -4.74 1.59 8.51
N ASN A 195 -5.90 1.68 9.15
CA ASN A 195 -7.19 1.26 8.60
C ASN A 195 -8.15 2.45 8.53
N PHE A 196 -8.62 2.77 7.33
CA PHE A 196 -9.65 3.79 7.09
C PHE A 196 -10.99 3.09 6.95
N PHE A 197 -11.84 3.18 7.97
CA PHE A 197 -13.12 2.49 8.00
C PHE A 197 -14.15 3.14 7.09
N LEU A 198 -14.76 2.34 6.24
CA LEU A 198 -15.91 2.68 5.41
C LEU A 198 -17.22 2.25 6.10
N THR A 199 -17.13 1.15 6.84
CA THR A 199 -18.20 0.55 7.64
C THR A 199 -17.58 -0.26 8.77
N ALA A 200 -18.23 -0.33 9.92
CA ALA A 200 -17.83 -1.20 11.03
C ALA A 200 -19.04 -1.58 11.89
N GLY A 201 -19.16 -2.87 12.20
CA GLY A 201 -20.16 -3.41 13.12
C GLY A 201 -19.79 -3.17 14.59
N THR A 202 -20.72 -3.52 15.48
CA THR A 202 -20.63 -3.20 16.93
C THR A 202 -19.49 -3.91 17.65
N SER A 203 -18.92 -4.97 17.08
CA SER A 203 -17.71 -5.61 17.64
C SER A 203 -16.48 -4.69 17.64
N TYR A 204 -16.49 -3.61 16.85
CA TYR A 204 -15.34 -2.72 16.65
C TYR A 204 -15.60 -1.27 17.11
N THR A 205 -16.89 -0.87 17.33
CA THR A 205 -17.27 0.53 17.48
C THR A 205 -17.60 0.94 18.91
N THR A 206 -17.75 0.01 19.86
CA THR A 206 -18.28 0.25 21.20
C THR A 206 -17.23 0.59 22.25
N GLY A 207 -15.97 0.62 21.88
CA GLY A 207 -14.85 0.89 22.79
C GLY A 207 -14.54 2.37 22.99
N SER A 208 -13.33 2.64 23.49
CA SER A 208 -12.87 3.99 23.82
C SER A 208 -12.10 4.60 22.64
N ASN A 209 -12.58 5.74 22.18
CA ASN A 209 -11.89 6.54 21.16
C ASN A 209 -10.59 7.12 21.73
N GLY A 210 -9.49 7.01 20.99
CA GLY A 210 -8.19 7.58 21.35
C GLY A 210 -7.36 6.77 22.35
N ALA A 211 -7.76 5.55 22.70
CA ALA A 211 -7.03 4.69 23.63
C ALA A 211 -6.73 3.33 23.03
N TRP A 212 -5.53 2.80 23.30
CA TRP A 212 -5.18 1.41 22.97
C TRP A 212 -6.01 0.43 23.80
N GLY A 213 -6.51 -0.63 23.19
CA GLY A 213 -7.35 -1.62 23.87
C GLY A 213 -7.75 -2.78 22.96
N ALA A 214 -8.86 -3.45 23.31
CA ALA A 214 -9.41 -4.58 22.55
C ALA A 214 -9.98 -4.14 21.18
N ALA A 215 -10.43 -5.10 20.38
CA ALA A 215 -11.00 -4.87 19.06
C ALA A 215 -12.14 -3.83 19.04
N THR A 216 -12.90 -3.69 20.11
CA THR A 216 -13.94 -2.66 20.26
C THR A 216 -13.41 -1.22 20.13
N ASN A 217 -12.11 -1.00 20.33
CA ASN A 217 -11.46 0.30 20.16
C ASN A 217 -11.04 0.57 18.71
N TRP A 218 -11.04 -0.42 17.82
CA TRP A 218 -10.47 -0.33 16.49
C TRP A 218 -11.16 0.72 15.61
N ALA A 219 -12.51 0.76 15.66
CA ALA A 219 -13.32 1.76 14.99
C ALA A 219 -14.21 2.52 15.98
N ALA A 220 -13.73 2.74 17.21
CA ALA A 220 -14.54 3.32 18.29
C ALA A 220 -15.31 4.57 17.84
N ASN A 221 -16.64 4.57 18.05
CA ASN A 221 -17.57 5.61 17.62
C ASN A 221 -17.72 5.83 16.10
N HIS A 222 -17.23 4.92 15.25
CA HIS A 222 -17.60 4.91 13.84
C HIS A 222 -19.11 4.75 13.67
N ALA A 223 -19.71 5.50 12.77
CA ALA A 223 -21.17 5.47 12.57
C ALA A 223 -21.58 5.52 11.08
N ALA A 224 -20.68 5.88 10.18
CA ALA A 224 -20.98 5.91 8.76
C ALA A 224 -21.10 4.47 8.18
N ASN A 225 -21.95 4.30 7.18
CA ASN A 225 -22.12 3.05 6.49
C ASN A 225 -22.08 3.29 4.95
N ILE A 226 -20.92 3.06 4.35
CA ILE A 226 -20.74 3.19 2.90
C ILE A 226 -21.33 1.97 2.20
N ILE A 227 -21.08 0.75 2.72
CA ILE A 227 -21.44 -0.48 2.03
C ILE A 227 -22.93 -0.77 2.00
N GLY A 228 -23.71 -0.09 2.85
CA GLY A 228 -25.17 -0.29 2.96
C GLY A 228 -26.01 0.33 1.82
N THR A 229 -25.40 1.03 0.87
CA THR A 229 -26.14 1.70 -0.22
C THR A 229 -25.41 1.59 -1.56
N VAL A 230 -26.11 1.09 -2.59
CA VAL A 230 -25.59 1.00 -3.96
C VAL A 230 -25.25 2.39 -4.50
N ASN A 231 -24.17 2.49 -5.27
CA ASN A 231 -23.57 3.73 -5.79
C ASN A 231 -22.98 4.67 -4.74
N SER A 232 -22.90 4.24 -3.47
CA SER A 232 -22.10 4.96 -2.48
C SER A 232 -20.63 4.92 -2.87
N THR A 233 -19.94 6.05 -2.65
CA THR A 233 -18.52 6.21 -3.04
C THR A 233 -17.69 6.76 -1.89
N PHE A 234 -16.45 6.27 -1.79
CA PHE A 234 -15.43 6.78 -0.87
C PHE A 234 -14.12 6.95 -1.61
N PHE A 235 -13.44 8.08 -1.41
CA PHE A 235 -12.17 8.40 -2.03
C PHE A 235 -11.17 8.82 -0.97
N ILE A 236 -9.91 8.42 -1.13
CA ILE A 236 -8.82 8.81 -0.23
C ILE A 236 -7.54 9.07 -1.01
N THR A 237 -6.78 10.08 -0.59
CA THR A 237 -5.46 10.42 -1.13
C THR A 237 -4.67 11.32 -0.18
N GLY A 238 -3.39 11.53 -0.46
CA GLY A 238 -2.52 12.39 0.34
C GLY A 238 -2.37 11.88 1.78
N VAL A 239 -2.33 10.56 1.96
CA VAL A 239 -2.18 9.95 3.28
C VAL A 239 -0.73 10.08 3.74
N GLN A 240 -0.55 10.71 4.88
CA GLN A 240 0.74 10.84 5.54
C GLN A 240 0.62 10.43 7.00
N VAL A 241 1.50 9.52 7.41
CA VAL A 241 1.66 9.08 8.81
C VAL A 241 3.04 9.52 9.26
N GLU A 242 3.11 10.39 10.24
CA GLU A 242 4.37 10.97 10.70
C GLU A 242 4.49 10.98 12.22
N VAL A 243 5.70 10.94 12.72
CA VAL A 243 5.97 10.97 14.17
C VAL A 243 5.72 12.37 14.71
N GLY A 244 5.03 12.47 15.83
CA GLY A 244 4.74 13.73 16.51
C GLY A 244 3.25 14.07 16.57
N GLU A 245 2.95 15.29 17.00
CA GLU A 245 1.58 15.76 17.27
C GLU A 245 1.07 16.75 16.22
N THR A 246 1.88 17.10 15.23
CA THR A 246 1.57 18.15 14.26
C THR A 246 1.71 17.61 12.85
N ALA A 247 0.65 17.74 12.07
CA ALA A 247 0.74 17.44 10.64
C ALA A 247 1.60 18.47 9.90
N THR A 248 2.45 17.96 9.02
CA THR A 248 3.23 18.79 8.08
C THR A 248 2.64 18.68 6.67
N ASP A 249 3.13 19.51 5.74
CA ASP A 249 2.71 19.40 4.35
C ASP A 249 3.04 18.02 3.78
N PHE A 250 2.22 17.52 2.86
CA PHE A 250 2.40 16.18 2.27
C PHE A 250 3.79 16.03 1.66
N GLU A 251 4.46 14.91 1.95
CA GLU A 251 5.78 14.58 1.43
C GLU A 251 5.69 14.04 0.00
N HIS A 252 6.03 14.87 -0.98
CA HIS A 252 6.12 14.47 -2.38
C HIS A 252 7.49 13.82 -2.66
N LEU A 253 7.51 12.52 -2.86
CA LEU A 253 8.70 11.79 -3.29
C LEU A 253 8.80 11.77 -4.83
N PRO A 254 10.02 11.74 -5.41
CA PRO A 254 10.20 11.43 -6.83
C PRO A 254 9.54 10.09 -7.20
N HIS A 255 8.95 10.03 -8.39
CA HIS A 255 8.17 8.85 -8.83
C HIS A 255 8.98 7.54 -8.80
N ASP A 256 10.24 7.59 -9.22
CA ASP A 256 11.15 6.43 -9.24
C ASP A 256 11.47 5.92 -7.83
N VAL A 257 11.67 6.82 -6.86
CA VAL A 257 11.88 6.47 -5.44
C VAL A 257 10.62 5.80 -4.87
N GLN A 258 9.44 6.37 -5.16
CA GLN A 258 8.17 5.82 -4.71
C GLN A 258 7.89 4.46 -5.33
N LEU A 259 8.11 4.31 -6.65
CA LEU A 259 8.00 3.03 -7.35
C LEU A 259 8.92 1.96 -6.73
N GLN A 260 10.18 2.29 -6.47
CA GLN A 260 11.13 1.36 -5.86
C GLN A 260 10.69 0.91 -4.46
N ARG A 261 10.09 1.81 -3.64
CA ARG A 261 9.50 1.45 -2.35
C ARG A 261 8.32 0.49 -2.51
N CYS A 262 7.48 0.68 -3.52
CA CYS A 262 6.37 -0.22 -3.85
C CYS A 262 6.88 -1.59 -4.32
N GLN A 263 7.91 -1.61 -5.16
CA GLN A 263 8.49 -2.83 -5.73
C GLN A 263 9.14 -3.77 -4.69
N ARG A 264 9.38 -3.30 -3.47
CA ARG A 264 9.74 -4.17 -2.35
C ARG A 264 8.63 -5.16 -1.98
N TYR A 265 7.37 -4.86 -2.30
CA TYR A 265 6.20 -5.64 -1.92
C TYR A 265 5.46 -6.23 -3.12
N PHE A 266 5.46 -5.52 -4.22
CA PHE A 266 4.90 -6.00 -5.47
C PHE A 266 5.69 -5.46 -6.66
N THR A 267 6.08 -6.36 -7.57
CA THR A 267 6.72 -5.96 -8.82
C THR A 267 6.13 -6.71 -10.00
N LYS A 268 5.95 -6.01 -11.12
CA LYS A 268 5.43 -6.54 -12.37
C LYS A 268 6.43 -6.31 -13.50
N PHE A 269 6.62 -7.31 -14.33
CA PHE A 269 7.40 -7.25 -15.56
C PHE A 269 6.50 -7.51 -16.75
N GLY A 270 6.72 -6.80 -17.83
CA GLY A 270 5.90 -6.88 -19.05
C GLY A 270 4.56 -6.15 -18.91
N GLY A 271 3.78 -6.22 -19.97
CA GLY A 271 2.47 -5.56 -20.04
C GLY A 271 2.49 -4.14 -20.59
N ASP A 272 3.64 -3.46 -20.61
CA ASP A 272 3.78 -2.08 -21.08
C ASP A 272 4.30 -2.00 -22.52
N ASP A 273 5.30 -2.85 -22.86
CA ASP A 273 5.95 -2.87 -24.17
C ASP A 273 5.90 -4.25 -24.82
N ALA A 274 5.71 -4.28 -26.15
CA ALA A 274 5.89 -5.48 -26.95
C ALA A 274 7.36 -5.92 -26.89
N PHE A 275 7.59 -7.22 -26.97
CA PHE A 275 8.92 -7.84 -26.92
C PHE A 275 9.73 -7.55 -25.65
N SER A 276 9.07 -7.24 -24.52
CA SER A 276 9.72 -7.02 -23.22
C SER A 276 10.58 -8.22 -22.83
N PRO A 277 11.87 -8.05 -22.47
CA PRO A 277 12.69 -9.14 -21.97
C PRO A 277 12.31 -9.49 -20.53
N PHE A 278 12.18 -10.80 -20.26
CA PHE A 278 11.88 -11.29 -18.90
C PHE A 278 13.10 -11.88 -18.21
N GLY A 279 13.94 -12.61 -18.93
CA GLY A 279 15.11 -13.23 -18.33
C GLY A 279 16.02 -13.91 -19.36
N SER A 280 17.16 -14.36 -18.87
CA SER A 280 18.11 -15.13 -19.66
C SER A 280 18.56 -16.38 -18.91
N GLY A 281 19.01 -17.37 -19.63
CA GLY A 281 19.43 -18.64 -19.03
C GLY A 281 19.92 -19.63 -20.06
N MET A 282 19.69 -20.91 -19.81
CA MET A 282 20.13 -22.00 -20.69
C MET A 282 19.05 -23.06 -20.88
N TRP A 283 19.15 -23.77 -21.97
CA TRP A 283 18.33 -24.94 -22.23
C TRP A 283 18.76 -26.11 -21.34
N LYS A 284 17.85 -26.63 -20.53
CA LYS A 284 18.02 -27.89 -19.78
C LYS A 284 17.89 -29.11 -20.70
N THR A 285 16.94 -29.02 -21.64
CA THR A 285 16.60 -30.07 -22.60
C THR A 285 16.26 -29.45 -23.95
N GLY A 286 15.87 -30.26 -24.95
CA GLY A 286 15.38 -29.74 -26.24
C GLY A 286 14.04 -28.97 -26.13
N THR A 287 13.36 -28.98 -24.98
CA THR A 287 12.04 -28.39 -24.84
C THR A 287 11.89 -27.52 -23.58
N VAL A 288 12.86 -27.52 -22.65
CA VAL A 288 12.78 -26.76 -21.40
C VAL A 288 14.02 -25.90 -21.22
N ALA A 289 13.83 -24.61 -21.02
CA ALA A 289 14.87 -23.66 -20.63
C ALA A 289 14.70 -23.26 -19.16
N SER A 290 15.83 -23.14 -18.44
CA SER A 290 15.90 -22.55 -17.10
C SER A 290 16.43 -21.14 -17.21
N LEU A 291 15.71 -20.19 -16.62
CA LEU A 291 15.93 -18.76 -16.78
C LEU A 291 15.99 -18.08 -15.42
N ILE A 292 16.75 -17.00 -15.33
CA ILE A 292 16.86 -16.16 -14.12
C ILE A 292 16.25 -14.80 -14.42
N LEU A 293 15.44 -14.31 -13.47
CA LEU A 293 14.90 -12.96 -13.44
C LEU A 293 15.29 -12.32 -12.10
N THR A 294 15.91 -11.14 -12.16
CA THR A 294 16.37 -10.39 -10.98
C THR A 294 15.35 -9.30 -10.66
N PHE A 295 15.00 -9.14 -9.40
CA PHE A 295 14.08 -8.09 -8.97
C PHE A 295 14.76 -6.72 -8.91
N PRO A 296 14.03 -5.63 -9.18
CA PRO A 296 14.59 -4.27 -9.18
C PRO A 296 15.00 -3.82 -7.78
N THR A 297 14.41 -4.40 -6.74
CA THR A 297 14.75 -4.18 -5.33
C THR A 297 14.59 -5.47 -4.54
N LYS A 298 15.25 -5.56 -3.38
CA LYS A 298 15.05 -6.70 -2.47
C LYS A 298 13.61 -6.74 -1.98
N MET A 299 12.89 -7.81 -2.31
CA MET A 299 11.51 -8.01 -1.87
C MET A 299 11.42 -8.24 -0.36
N ASN A 300 10.26 -7.98 0.22
CA ASN A 300 10.04 -8.08 1.66
C ASN A 300 10.26 -9.52 2.16
N HIS A 301 9.65 -10.48 1.50
CA HIS A 301 9.87 -11.92 1.69
C HIS A 301 9.92 -12.63 0.34
N GLU A 302 10.07 -13.94 0.33
CA GLU A 302 10.02 -14.73 -0.89
C GLU A 302 8.65 -14.56 -1.57
N PRO A 303 8.60 -14.01 -2.81
CA PRO A 303 7.33 -13.64 -3.43
C PRO A 303 6.60 -14.83 -4.04
N THR A 304 5.28 -14.71 -4.10
CA THR A 304 4.44 -15.56 -4.94
C THR A 304 4.46 -15.05 -6.38
N MET A 305 4.76 -15.92 -7.34
CA MET A 305 4.76 -15.59 -8.77
C MET A 305 3.41 -15.88 -9.40
N THR A 306 2.88 -14.92 -10.12
CA THR A 306 1.70 -15.07 -10.99
C THR A 306 2.06 -14.68 -12.43
N ILE A 307 1.63 -15.46 -13.40
CA ILE A 307 1.90 -15.23 -14.82
C ILE A 307 0.57 -15.14 -15.57
N ALA A 308 0.38 -14.03 -16.28
CA ALA A 308 -0.71 -13.89 -17.22
C ALA A 308 -0.20 -14.15 -18.66
N ASN A 309 -0.98 -14.91 -19.45
CA ASN A 309 -0.72 -15.18 -20.86
C ASN A 309 0.69 -15.75 -21.16
N ALA A 310 1.08 -16.80 -20.45
CA ALA A 310 2.39 -17.45 -20.58
C ALA A 310 2.74 -17.86 -22.05
N THR A 311 1.74 -18.13 -22.88
CA THR A 311 1.90 -18.50 -24.29
C THR A 311 2.21 -17.30 -25.21
N ALA A 312 2.05 -16.08 -24.72
CA ALA A 312 2.41 -14.84 -25.45
C ALA A 312 3.89 -14.48 -25.25
N THR A 313 4.79 -15.47 -25.25
CA THR A 313 6.23 -15.30 -25.07
C THR A 313 7.03 -16.25 -25.93
N HIS A 314 8.32 -15.94 -26.11
CA HIS A 314 9.26 -16.69 -26.93
C HIS A 314 10.58 -16.94 -26.21
N LEU A 315 11.22 -18.08 -26.53
CA LEU A 315 12.61 -18.36 -26.18
C LEU A 315 13.49 -18.22 -27.41
N ARG A 316 14.42 -17.27 -27.42
CA ARG A 316 15.33 -17.06 -28.56
C ARG A 316 16.61 -17.85 -28.42
N GLN A 317 16.95 -18.62 -29.47
CA GLN A 317 18.22 -19.30 -29.65
C GLN A 317 18.62 -19.22 -31.13
N ALA A 318 19.86 -18.83 -31.44
CA ALA A 318 20.53 -18.95 -32.75
C ALA A 318 19.61 -18.89 -34.00
N GLY A 319 18.77 -17.88 -34.13
CA GLY A 319 17.89 -17.66 -35.28
C GLY A 319 16.49 -18.29 -35.18
N THR A 320 16.18 -19.00 -34.10
CA THR A 320 14.82 -19.52 -33.82
C THR A 320 14.23 -18.82 -32.61
N ALA A 321 12.90 -18.69 -32.56
CA ALA A 321 12.16 -18.13 -31.46
C ALA A 321 10.85 -18.90 -31.24
N PRO A 322 10.93 -20.15 -30.72
CA PRO A 322 9.72 -20.94 -30.46
C PRO A 322 8.87 -20.31 -29.37
N ASN A 323 7.56 -20.39 -29.55
CA ASN A 323 6.58 -19.93 -28.54
C ASN A 323 6.64 -20.80 -27.30
N THR A 324 6.52 -20.20 -26.15
CA THR A 324 6.36 -20.94 -24.90
C THR A 324 4.97 -21.57 -24.84
N SER A 325 4.89 -22.74 -24.23
CA SER A 325 3.62 -23.44 -23.95
C SER A 325 3.27 -23.42 -22.45
N ALA A 326 4.28 -23.30 -21.59
CA ALA A 326 4.11 -23.20 -20.13
C ALA A 326 5.31 -22.49 -19.49
N ILE A 327 5.07 -21.84 -18.38
CA ILE A 327 6.08 -21.24 -17.52
C ILE A 327 5.78 -21.66 -16.08
N ALA A 328 6.79 -22.06 -15.32
CA ALA A 328 6.67 -22.48 -13.93
C ALA A 328 7.83 -21.97 -13.10
N LEU A 329 7.56 -21.47 -11.89
CA LEU A 329 8.58 -21.12 -10.92
C LEU A 329 9.35 -22.40 -10.52
N ASP A 330 10.66 -22.29 -10.43
CA ASP A 330 11.55 -23.36 -9.98
C ASP A 330 12.04 -23.07 -8.56
N VAL A 331 12.71 -21.93 -8.39
CA VAL A 331 13.24 -21.45 -7.10
C VAL A 331 13.04 -19.94 -7.02
N SER A 332 12.69 -19.45 -5.84
CA SER A 332 12.60 -18.02 -5.55
C SER A 332 13.45 -17.61 -4.34
N SER A 333 13.77 -16.35 -4.27
CA SER A 333 14.40 -15.68 -3.15
C SER A 333 13.89 -14.22 -3.11
N THR A 334 14.33 -13.46 -2.13
CA THR A 334 13.98 -12.03 -2.07
C THR A 334 14.69 -11.16 -3.12
N LEU A 335 15.65 -11.70 -3.87
CA LEU A 335 16.46 -10.94 -4.85
C LEU A 335 16.20 -11.33 -6.30
N ALA A 336 15.85 -12.60 -6.53
CA ALA A 336 15.70 -13.14 -7.86
C ALA A 336 14.87 -14.43 -7.82
N CYS A 337 14.32 -14.82 -8.95
CA CYS A 337 13.76 -16.15 -9.13
C CYS A 337 14.42 -16.88 -10.32
N MET A 338 14.37 -18.21 -10.24
CA MET A 338 14.62 -19.10 -11.35
C MET A 338 13.30 -19.74 -11.78
N TYR A 339 13.02 -19.73 -13.06
CA TYR A 339 11.80 -20.32 -13.61
C TYR A 339 12.12 -21.15 -14.85
N ASN A 340 11.27 -22.12 -15.14
CA ASN A 340 11.35 -22.97 -16.31
C ASN A 340 10.32 -22.53 -17.35
N ALA A 341 10.76 -22.28 -18.58
CA ALA A 341 9.89 -22.05 -19.73
C ALA A 341 9.93 -23.24 -20.68
N THR A 342 8.77 -23.74 -21.07
CA THR A 342 8.61 -24.94 -21.91
C THR A 342 8.16 -24.54 -23.32
N VAL A 343 8.70 -25.18 -24.32
CA VAL A 343 8.32 -25.07 -25.74
C VAL A 343 8.07 -26.45 -26.32
N SER A 344 7.44 -26.54 -27.50
CA SER A 344 7.19 -27.81 -28.17
C SER A 344 8.48 -28.46 -28.73
N SER A 345 9.41 -27.64 -29.22
CA SER A 345 10.72 -28.06 -29.77
C SER A 345 11.60 -26.84 -30.05
N GLY A 346 12.86 -27.06 -30.39
CA GLY A 346 13.77 -26.00 -30.91
C GLY A 346 14.89 -25.61 -29.94
N GLY A 347 14.98 -26.22 -28.75
CA GLY A 347 16.09 -26.03 -27.84
C GLY A 347 17.23 -27.01 -28.07
N SER A 348 18.43 -26.63 -27.63
CA SER A 348 19.61 -27.49 -27.55
C SER A 348 20.19 -27.42 -26.16
N ALA A 349 20.20 -28.56 -25.45
CA ALA A 349 20.69 -28.61 -24.06
C ALA A 349 22.08 -28.01 -23.91
N GLY A 350 22.29 -27.15 -22.92
CA GLY A 350 23.54 -26.45 -22.66
C GLY A 350 23.75 -25.14 -23.42
N GLU A 351 22.91 -24.81 -24.41
CA GLU A 351 23.02 -23.53 -25.11
C GLU A 351 22.24 -22.43 -24.36
N GLY A 352 22.72 -21.16 -24.53
CA GLY A 352 22.10 -19.99 -23.94
C GLY A 352 20.79 -19.60 -24.65
N THR A 353 19.87 -18.98 -23.88
CA THR A 353 18.61 -18.46 -24.41
C THR A 353 18.18 -17.19 -23.67
N VAL A 354 17.34 -16.40 -24.34
CA VAL A 354 16.67 -15.22 -23.76
C VAL A 354 15.16 -15.41 -23.88
N HIS A 355 14.44 -15.09 -22.82
CA HIS A 355 12.98 -15.10 -22.76
C HIS A 355 12.44 -13.69 -22.93
N PHE A 356 11.45 -13.49 -23.79
CA PHE A 356 10.84 -12.19 -24.07
C PHE A 356 9.38 -12.35 -24.51
N GLY A 357 8.60 -11.27 -24.36
CA GLY A 357 7.22 -11.18 -24.84
C GLY A 357 7.13 -11.28 -26.37
N ASP A 358 5.96 -11.57 -26.88
CA ASP A 358 5.64 -11.51 -28.31
C ASP A 358 5.39 -10.06 -28.77
N SER A 359 4.78 -9.89 -29.94
CA SER A 359 4.41 -8.57 -30.48
C SER A 359 3.22 -7.91 -29.77
N THR A 360 2.68 -8.56 -28.73
CA THR A 360 1.59 -8.04 -27.90
C THR A 360 2.13 -7.60 -26.53
N THR A 361 1.36 -6.83 -25.78
CA THR A 361 1.66 -6.42 -24.40
C THR A 361 0.99 -7.33 -23.36
N ASN A 362 0.60 -8.54 -23.74
CA ASN A 362 -0.31 -9.37 -22.94
C ASN A 362 0.38 -10.19 -21.85
N CYS A 363 1.66 -10.56 -22.02
CA CYS A 363 2.34 -11.37 -21.02
C CYS A 363 2.86 -10.50 -19.87
N THR A 364 2.52 -10.91 -18.65
CA THR A 364 3.07 -10.28 -17.44
C THR A 364 3.51 -11.33 -16.42
N PHE A 365 4.60 -11.02 -15.73
CA PHE A 365 5.07 -11.72 -14.54
C PHE A 365 4.85 -10.81 -13.35
N SER A 366 4.07 -11.22 -12.39
CA SER A 366 3.83 -10.49 -11.15
C SER A 366 4.40 -11.27 -9.97
N PHE A 367 5.07 -10.56 -9.09
CA PHE A 367 5.67 -11.10 -7.86
C PHE A 367 5.11 -10.34 -6.67
N ASP A 368 4.42 -11.06 -5.78
CA ASP A 368 3.70 -10.51 -4.64
C ASP A 368 4.33 -10.96 -3.32
N SER A 369 4.73 -10.01 -2.50
CA SER A 369 5.25 -10.16 -1.13
C SER A 369 4.65 -9.12 -0.19
N GLU A 370 3.36 -8.79 -0.36
CA GLU A 370 2.62 -7.89 0.53
C GLU A 370 2.54 -8.46 1.96
N LEU A 371 2.34 -7.56 2.94
CA LEU A 371 2.31 -7.87 4.37
C LEU A 371 0.90 -8.26 4.84
#